data_9d6a9d00b7da30bbb8b9c9ff89200aaa
#
_entry.id   9d6a9d00b7da30bbb8b9c9ff89200aaa
#
_cell.length_a   1.000
_cell.length_b   1.000
_cell.length_c   1.000
_cell.angle_alpha   90.00
_cell.angle_beta   90.00
_cell.angle_gamma   90.00
#
_symmetry.space_group_name_H-M   'P 1'
#
loop_
_entity.id
_entity.type
_entity.pdbx_description
1 polymer ?
#
loop_
_entity_poly.entity_id
_entity_poly.type
_entity_poly.pdbx_seq_one_letter_code
_entity_poly.pdbx_strand_id
1 'polypeptide(L)'
;KGGATLVKAARQLPYKLRIIGGGPLMDELKTLAAGTDIEFLGYKQWPEIKELVGCARFSVIPSEWYENNPLSVIEAQCLGTPVLGARIGGIPELIEEGKSGMLFESKNTVDLKTKIEAMFSHTFNYEALAKSSQERYSEDAYYQRLMNVYTGE
;
A
#
# COMPACT_ATOMS: atom_id res chain seq x y z
N LYS A 1 1.31 -12.76 -3.27
CA LYS A 1 1.07 -11.31 -3.14
C LYS A 1 2.36 -10.46 -3.27
N GLY A 2 3.35 -10.87 -4.06
CA GLY A 2 4.51 -10.04 -4.37
C GLY A 2 5.53 -9.81 -3.24
N GLY A 3 5.48 -10.58 -2.17
CA GLY A 3 6.41 -10.43 -1.04
C GLY A 3 7.87 -10.61 -1.45
N ALA A 4 8.16 -11.52 -2.36
CA ALA A 4 9.51 -11.76 -2.84
C ALA A 4 10.06 -10.56 -3.63
N THR A 5 9.24 -9.96 -4.49
CA THR A 5 9.60 -8.75 -5.25
C THR A 5 9.86 -7.59 -4.30
N LEU A 6 9.02 -7.42 -3.26
CA LEU A 6 9.20 -6.37 -2.25
C LEU A 6 10.49 -6.57 -1.45
N VAL A 7 10.75 -7.76 -0.92
CA VAL A 7 11.97 -8.03 -0.14
C VAL A 7 13.23 -7.86 -1.01
N LYS A 8 13.22 -8.32 -2.26
CA LYS A 8 14.33 -8.12 -3.20
C LYS A 8 14.63 -6.65 -3.50
N ALA A 9 13.61 -5.81 -3.58
CA ALA A 9 13.77 -4.37 -3.77
C ALA A 9 14.27 -3.68 -2.49
N ALA A 10 13.61 -3.93 -1.37
CA ALA A 10 13.86 -3.25 -0.09
C ALA A 10 15.23 -3.61 0.52
N ARG A 11 15.70 -4.86 0.39
CA ARG A 11 16.99 -5.27 0.95
C ARG A 11 18.21 -4.50 0.41
N GLN A 12 18.05 -3.79 -0.68
CA GLN A 12 19.09 -2.97 -1.31
C GLN A 12 19.03 -1.51 -0.87
N LEU A 13 18.12 -1.17 0.05
CA LEU A 13 17.85 0.19 0.47
C LEU A 13 18.10 0.36 1.97
N PRO A 14 18.51 1.56 2.43
CA PRO A 14 18.80 1.81 3.84
C PRO A 14 17.54 2.16 4.65
N TYR A 15 16.39 1.61 4.28
CA TYR A 15 15.11 1.93 4.90
C TYR A 15 14.55 0.74 5.66
N LYS A 16 13.92 1.02 6.81
CA LYS A 16 13.22 0.00 7.58
C LYS A 16 11.93 -0.40 6.87
N LEU A 17 11.75 -1.71 6.66
CA LEU A 17 10.50 -2.30 6.15
C LEU A 17 9.86 -3.18 7.22
N ARG A 18 8.58 -3.00 7.47
CA ARG A 18 7.77 -3.88 8.31
C ARG A 18 6.76 -4.63 7.46
N ILE A 19 6.78 -5.96 7.53
CA ILE A 19 5.87 -6.83 6.78
C ILE A 19 4.86 -7.41 7.76
N ILE A 20 3.57 -7.10 7.52
CA ILE A 20 2.44 -7.59 8.30
C ILE A 20 1.77 -8.72 7.54
N GLY A 21 1.42 -9.78 8.24
CA GLY A 21 0.79 -10.96 7.67
C GLY A 21 1.69 -12.18 7.66
N GLY A 22 1.23 -13.24 7.00
CA GLY A 22 1.93 -14.50 6.91
C GLY A 22 1.62 -15.22 5.59
N GLY A 23 2.23 -16.36 5.39
CA GLY A 23 2.01 -17.18 4.22
C GLY A 23 3.07 -18.26 4.04
N PRO A 24 2.90 -19.16 3.08
CA PRO A 24 3.78 -20.33 2.90
C PRO A 24 5.23 -19.96 2.54
N LEU A 25 5.46 -18.77 1.99
CA LEU A 25 6.81 -18.30 1.61
C LEU A 25 7.55 -17.57 2.73
N MET A 26 6.99 -17.53 3.95
CA MET A 26 7.53 -16.69 5.04
C MET A 26 8.98 -17.03 5.38
N ASP A 27 9.34 -18.30 5.44
CA ASP A 27 10.69 -18.73 5.80
C ASP A 27 11.72 -18.40 4.69
N GLU A 28 11.30 -18.52 3.43
CA GLU A 28 12.11 -18.09 2.29
C GLU A 28 12.33 -16.57 2.31
N LEU A 29 11.29 -15.80 2.61
CA LEU A 29 11.37 -14.35 2.70
C LEU A 29 12.27 -13.89 3.85
N LYS A 30 12.19 -14.53 5.01
CA LYS A 30 13.08 -14.26 6.15
C LYS A 30 14.54 -14.57 5.79
N THR A 31 14.78 -15.69 5.10
CA THR A 31 16.12 -16.05 4.61
C THR A 31 16.65 -14.99 3.63
N LEU A 32 15.80 -14.56 2.70
CA LEU A 32 16.14 -13.53 1.71
C LEU A 32 16.43 -12.17 2.35
N ALA A 33 15.76 -11.85 3.46
CA ALA A 33 15.90 -10.62 4.22
C ALA A 33 17.04 -10.63 5.24
N ALA A 34 17.76 -11.72 5.39
CA ALA A 34 18.84 -11.83 6.38
C ALA A 34 19.89 -10.72 6.21
N GLY A 35 20.26 -10.09 7.32
CA GLY A 35 21.24 -9.00 7.35
C GLY A 35 20.71 -7.64 6.85
N THR A 36 19.38 -7.47 6.76
CA THR A 36 18.72 -6.21 6.35
C THR A 36 17.80 -5.71 7.46
N ASP A 37 17.34 -4.45 7.36
CA ASP A 37 16.36 -3.87 8.30
C ASP A 37 14.91 -4.17 7.86
N ILE A 38 14.63 -5.46 7.62
CA ILE A 38 13.29 -5.97 7.27
C ILE A 38 12.74 -6.78 8.43
N GLU A 39 11.64 -6.33 9.01
CA GLU A 39 10.98 -6.92 10.17
C GLU A 39 9.67 -7.61 9.76
N PHE A 40 9.53 -8.89 10.13
CA PHE A 40 8.31 -9.67 9.89
C PHE A 40 7.47 -9.73 11.16
N LEU A 41 6.31 -9.06 11.15
CA LEU A 41 5.46 -8.88 12.34
C LEU A 41 4.42 -9.99 12.51
N GLY A 42 4.27 -10.89 11.52
CA GLY A 42 3.22 -11.90 11.53
C GLY A 42 1.82 -11.31 11.38
N TYR A 43 0.82 -12.08 11.75
CA TYR A 43 -0.57 -11.61 11.77
C TYR A 43 -0.81 -10.61 12.89
N LYS A 44 -1.54 -9.54 12.57
CA LYS A 44 -1.89 -8.48 13.48
C LYS A 44 -3.39 -8.23 13.45
N GLN A 45 -3.95 -7.79 14.59
CA GLN A 45 -5.34 -7.34 14.67
C GLN A 45 -5.48 -5.91 14.16
N TRP A 46 -6.69 -5.53 13.75
CA TRP A 46 -6.94 -4.22 13.16
C TRP A 46 -6.42 -3.02 13.97
N PRO A 47 -6.57 -2.97 15.33
CA PRO A 47 -6.01 -1.87 16.11
C PRO A 47 -4.50 -1.71 15.94
N GLU A 48 -3.74 -2.83 15.91
CA GLU A 48 -2.30 -2.84 15.73
C GLU A 48 -1.92 -2.43 14.29
N ILE A 49 -2.67 -2.93 13.28
CA ILE A 49 -2.47 -2.57 11.87
C ILE A 49 -2.68 -1.08 11.70
N LYS A 50 -3.76 -0.54 12.27
CA LYS A 50 -4.09 0.90 12.21
C LYS A 50 -2.95 1.76 12.74
N GLU A 51 -2.38 1.40 13.87
CA GLU A 51 -1.25 2.12 14.45
C GLU A 51 0.01 2.02 13.57
N LEU A 52 0.37 0.80 13.15
CA LEU A 52 1.55 0.55 12.32
C LEU A 52 1.48 1.27 10.98
N VAL A 53 0.33 1.23 10.32
CA VAL A 53 0.11 1.88 9.02
C VAL A 53 0.02 3.39 9.19
N GLY A 54 -0.73 3.89 10.17
CA GLY A 54 -0.88 5.33 10.43
C GLY A 54 0.43 6.03 10.81
N CYS A 55 1.39 5.30 11.40
CA CYS A 55 2.72 5.81 11.70
C CYS A 55 3.75 5.57 10.59
N ALA A 56 3.39 4.89 9.51
CA ALA A 56 4.30 4.61 8.42
C ALA A 56 4.46 5.84 7.50
N ARG A 57 5.65 6.00 6.93
CA ARG A 57 5.87 7.03 5.91
C ARG A 57 5.03 6.78 4.66
N PHE A 58 4.87 5.53 4.27
CA PHE A 58 3.95 5.05 3.24
C PHE A 58 3.73 3.55 3.38
N SER A 59 2.69 3.04 2.77
CA SER A 59 2.39 1.61 2.68
C SER A 59 2.75 1.08 1.29
N VAL A 60 3.16 -0.20 1.19
CA VAL A 60 3.47 -0.84 -0.08
C VAL A 60 2.51 -2.00 -0.33
N ILE A 61 1.85 -1.98 -1.49
CA ILE A 61 0.94 -3.04 -1.94
C ILE A 61 1.53 -3.69 -3.19
N PRO A 62 2.41 -4.70 -3.02
CA PRO A 62 3.20 -5.26 -4.11
C PRO A 62 2.47 -6.38 -4.86
N SER A 63 1.16 -6.28 -5.03
CA SER A 63 0.35 -7.36 -5.61
C SER A 63 0.83 -7.78 -7.00
N GLU A 64 0.88 -9.10 -7.20
CA GLU A 64 1.17 -9.74 -8.49
C GLU A 64 -0.07 -10.44 -9.06
N TRP A 65 -1.22 -10.26 -8.41
CA TRP A 65 -2.53 -10.78 -8.76
C TRP A 65 -3.49 -9.64 -9.04
N TYR A 66 -4.49 -9.89 -9.87
CA TYR A 66 -5.56 -8.93 -10.12
C TYR A 66 -6.39 -8.75 -8.85
N GLU A 67 -6.14 -7.66 -8.16
CA GLU A 67 -6.97 -7.20 -7.04
C GLU A 67 -8.14 -6.38 -7.63
N ASN A 68 -9.35 -6.69 -7.25
CA ASN A 68 -10.51 -5.93 -7.73
C ASN A 68 -10.61 -4.57 -7.02
N ASN A 69 -10.72 -4.59 -5.69
CA ASN A 69 -10.79 -3.40 -4.85
C ASN A 69 -10.04 -3.65 -3.53
N PRO A 70 -8.70 -3.52 -3.50
CA PRO A 70 -7.92 -3.86 -2.33
C PRO A 70 -8.18 -2.88 -1.17
N LEU A 71 -8.90 -3.33 -0.16
CA LEU A 71 -9.24 -2.53 1.03
C LEU A 71 -7.99 -1.96 1.73
N SER A 72 -6.87 -2.69 1.69
CA SER A 72 -5.61 -2.22 2.28
C SER A 72 -5.09 -0.91 1.69
N VAL A 73 -5.40 -0.60 0.42
CA VAL A 73 -5.10 0.72 -0.18
C VAL A 73 -6.00 1.79 0.43
N ILE A 74 -7.30 1.53 0.47
CA ILE A 74 -8.31 2.46 1.00
C ILE A 74 -8.06 2.74 2.48
N GLU A 75 -7.83 1.69 3.27
CA GLU A 75 -7.54 1.78 4.70
C GLU A 75 -6.29 2.64 4.97
N ALA A 76 -5.20 2.41 4.23
CA ALA A 76 -3.98 3.20 4.36
C ALA A 76 -4.25 4.69 4.04
N GLN A 77 -4.93 4.99 2.95
CA GLN A 77 -5.26 6.36 2.56
C GLN A 77 -6.19 7.04 3.57
N CYS A 78 -7.18 6.33 4.12
CA CYS A 78 -8.06 6.87 5.18
C CYS A 78 -7.30 7.17 6.49
N LEU A 79 -6.17 6.51 6.73
CA LEU A 79 -5.25 6.81 7.83
C LEU A 79 -4.26 7.95 7.50
N GLY A 80 -4.33 8.50 6.29
CA GLY A 80 -3.42 9.53 5.80
C GLY A 80 -2.09 8.97 5.26
N THR A 81 -1.96 7.66 5.14
CA THR A 81 -0.72 7.01 4.69
C THR A 81 -0.73 6.84 3.17
N PRO A 82 0.20 7.47 2.44
CA PRO A 82 0.32 7.28 0.99
C PRO A 82 0.65 5.84 0.63
N VAL A 83 0.25 5.41 -0.56
CA VAL A 83 0.42 4.02 -1.00
C VAL A 83 1.33 3.93 -2.23
N LEU A 84 2.35 3.09 -2.16
CA LEU A 84 3.09 2.62 -3.31
C LEU A 84 2.45 1.32 -3.80
N GLY A 85 1.69 1.38 -4.87
CA GLY A 85 0.89 0.27 -5.38
C GLY A 85 1.43 -0.33 -6.67
N ALA A 86 1.28 -1.64 -6.84
CA ALA A 86 1.58 -2.30 -8.11
C ALA A 86 0.56 -1.89 -9.18
N ARG A 87 1.03 -1.65 -10.40
CA ARG A 87 0.18 -1.34 -11.57
C ARG A 87 -0.49 -2.62 -12.09
N ILE A 88 -1.50 -3.10 -11.35
CA ILE A 88 -2.24 -4.31 -11.67
C ILE A 88 -3.66 -4.25 -11.09
N GLY A 89 -4.64 -4.81 -11.81
CA GLY A 89 -6.04 -4.85 -11.39
C GLY A 89 -6.61 -3.45 -11.09
N GLY A 90 -7.39 -3.33 -10.04
CA GLY A 90 -8.01 -2.07 -9.59
C GLY A 90 -7.10 -1.15 -8.77
N ILE A 91 -5.87 -1.55 -8.45
CA ILE A 91 -4.95 -0.70 -7.65
C ILE A 91 -4.71 0.67 -8.28
N PRO A 92 -4.46 0.78 -9.61
CA PRO A 92 -4.23 2.08 -10.25
C PRO A 92 -5.41 3.06 -10.15
N GLU A 93 -6.63 2.55 -10.04
CA GLU A 93 -7.85 3.38 -9.92
C GLU A 93 -7.99 4.04 -8.54
N LEU A 94 -7.31 3.49 -7.54
CA LEU A 94 -7.34 3.96 -6.16
C LEU A 94 -6.22 4.94 -5.83
N ILE A 95 -5.18 5.05 -6.69
CA ILE A 95 -3.99 5.85 -6.41
C ILE A 95 -3.90 7.03 -7.38
N GLU A 96 -3.97 8.22 -6.83
CA GLU A 96 -3.70 9.47 -7.53
C GLU A 96 -2.21 9.81 -7.37
N GLU A 97 -1.43 9.61 -8.46
CA GLU A 97 0.03 9.77 -8.42
C GLU A 97 0.44 11.18 -7.95
N GLY A 98 1.36 11.19 -6.99
CA GLY A 98 1.87 12.42 -6.37
C GLY A 98 0.98 13.00 -5.26
N LYS A 99 -0.28 12.56 -5.12
CA LYS A 99 -1.20 13.00 -4.05
C LYS A 99 -1.47 11.91 -3.02
N SER A 100 -1.96 10.76 -3.47
CA SER A 100 -2.26 9.64 -2.57
C SER A 100 -1.24 8.51 -2.62
N GLY A 101 -0.25 8.61 -3.49
CA GLY A 101 0.80 7.62 -3.62
C GLY A 101 1.51 7.64 -4.96
N MET A 102 2.13 6.52 -5.30
CA MET A 102 2.77 6.28 -6.60
C MET A 102 2.49 4.85 -7.06
N LEU A 103 2.70 4.60 -8.35
CA LEU A 103 2.56 3.29 -8.96
C LEU A 103 3.91 2.76 -9.45
N PHE A 104 4.09 1.45 -9.36
CA PHE A 104 5.23 0.75 -9.94
C PHE A 104 4.76 -0.44 -10.79
N GLU A 105 5.57 -0.86 -11.75
CA GLU A 105 5.25 -1.98 -12.62
C GLU A 105 5.27 -3.31 -11.84
N SER A 106 4.15 -4.04 -11.84
CA SER A 106 4.00 -5.29 -11.12
C SER A 106 5.10 -6.27 -11.48
N LYS A 107 5.63 -7.02 -10.51
CA LYS A 107 6.76 -7.97 -10.64
C LYS A 107 8.11 -7.35 -11.01
N ASN A 108 8.20 -6.03 -11.14
CA ASN A 108 9.45 -5.34 -11.48
C ASN A 108 10.17 -4.84 -10.23
N THR A 109 11.18 -5.60 -9.79
CA THR A 109 11.98 -5.27 -8.60
C THR A 109 12.78 -3.96 -8.76
N VAL A 110 13.26 -3.66 -9.97
CA VAL A 110 14.05 -2.46 -10.24
C VAL A 110 13.18 -1.22 -10.16
N ASP A 111 12.02 -1.26 -10.81
CA ASP A 111 11.06 -0.15 -10.76
C ASP A 111 10.53 0.06 -9.34
N LEU A 112 10.19 -1.02 -8.62
CA LEU A 112 9.79 -0.94 -7.22
C LEU A 112 10.85 -0.26 -6.35
N LYS A 113 12.13 -0.63 -6.50
CA LYS A 113 13.23 0.01 -5.79
C LYS A 113 13.29 1.51 -6.07
N THR A 114 13.27 1.90 -7.35
CA THR A 114 13.28 3.31 -7.78
C THR A 114 12.10 4.09 -7.21
N LYS A 115 10.92 3.48 -7.22
CA LYS A 115 9.70 4.11 -6.67
C LYS A 115 9.71 4.21 -5.14
N ILE A 116 10.32 3.27 -4.42
CA ILE A 116 10.56 3.39 -2.97
C ILE A 116 11.41 4.64 -2.69
N GLU A 117 12.52 4.83 -3.41
CA GLU A 117 13.38 6.01 -3.25
C GLU A 117 12.62 7.31 -3.58
N ALA A 118 11.80 7.29 -4.63
CA ALA A 118 10.94 8.42 -5.00
C ALA A 118 9.92 8.75 -3.91
N MET A 119 9.28 7.73 -3.30
CA MET A 119 8.34 7.92 -2.18
C MET A 119 9.00 8.56 -0.95
N PHE A 120 10.25 8.20 -0.67
CA PHE A 120 11.02 8.83 0.41
C PHE A 120 11.39 10.29 0.12
N SER A 121 11.62 10.63 -1.14
CA SER A 121 12.00 11.98 -1.57
C SER A 121 10.78 12.91 -1.76
N HIS A 122 9.60 12.35 -1.94
CA HIS A 122 8.37 13.11 -2.16
C HIS A 122 7.77 13.60 -0.84
N THR A 123 7.17 14.79 -0.87
CA THR A 123 6.44 15.36 0.28
C THR A 123 4.94 15.18 0.05
N PHE A 124 4.31 14.32 0.83
CA PHE A 124 2.86 14.13 0.83
C PHE A 124 2.19 14.98 1.91
N ASN A 125 0.97 15.43 1.65
CA ASN A 125 0.13 16.05 2.65
C ASN A 125 -0.76 14.97 3.30
N TYR A 126 -0.27 14.39 4.39
CA TYR A 126 -0.93 13.27 5.10
C TYR A 126 -2.31 13.63 5.63
N GLU A 127 -2.48 14.84 6.16
CA GLU A 127 -3.76 15.31 6.70
C GLU A 127 -4.81 15.49 5.59
N ALA A 128 -4.42 16.14 4.50
CA ALA A 128 -5.31 16.32 3.34
C ALA A 128 -5.68 14.96 2.72
N LEU A 129 -4.72 14.02 2.66
CA LEU A 129 -4.98 12.66 2.19
C LEU A 129 -5.99 11.94 3.08
N ALA A 130 -5.81 11.97 4.40
CA ALA A 130 -6.74 11.33 5.33
C ALA A 130 -8.16 11.89 5.14
N LYS A 131 -8.30 13.22 5.15
CA LYS A 131 -9.59 13.90 5.03
C LYS A 131 -10.29 13.54 3.72
N SER A 132 -9.62 13.72 2.59
CA SER A 132 -10.20 13.44 1.26
C SER A 132 -10.57 11.97 1.07
N SER A 133 -9.76 11.06 1.62
CA SER A 133 -10.03 9.61 1.53
C SER A 133 -11.22 9.22 2.40
N GLN A 134 -11.32 9.72 3.64
CA GLN A 134 -12.45 9.47 4.52
C GLN A 134 -13.76 9.99 3.92
N GLU A 135 -13.76 11.17 3.30
CA GLU A 135 -14.91 11.71 2.59
C GLU A 135 -15.28 10.83 1.38
N ARG A 136 -14.28 10.47 0.54
CA ARG A 136 -14.50 9.68 -0.68
C ARG A 136 -15.04 8.28 -0.41
N TYR A 137 -14.60 7.64 0.67
CA TYR A 137 -14.93 6.25 1.02
C TYR A 137 -15.92 6.15 2.19
N SER A 138 -16.62 7.25 2.55
CA SER A 138 -17.69 7.23 3.53
C SER A 138 -18.90 6.42 3.05
N GLU A 139 -19.72 5.97 3.99
CA GLU A 139 -20.97 5.26 3.69
C GLU A 139 -21.91 6.14 2.85
N ASP A 140 -22.02 7.42 3.18
CA ASP A 140 -22.85 8.38 2.44
C ASP A 140 -22.37 8.55 0.99
N ALA A 141 -21.06 8.72 0.77
CA ALA A 141 -20.50 8.83 -0.56
C ALA A 141 -20.68 7.55 -1.39
N TYR A 142 -20.59 6.38 -0.75
CA TYR A 142 -20.89 5.10 -1.39
C TYR A 142 -22.37 5.01 -1.77
N TYR A 143 -23.26 5.34 -0.84
CA TYR A 143 -24.70 5.30 -1.07
C TYR A 143 -25.13 6.24 -2.23
N GLN A 144 -24.62 7.46 -2.25
CA GLN A 144 -24.91 8.40 -3.34
C GLN A 144 -24.46 7.87 -4.71
N ARG A 145 -23.23 7.33 -4.79
CA ARG A 145 -22.76 6.72 -6.06
C ARG A 145 -23.60 5.53 -6.50
N LEU A 146 -24.02 4.71 -5.55
CA LEU A 146 -24.88 3.57 -5.84
C LEU A 146 -26.26 4.04 -6.36
N MET A 147 -26.84 5.03 -5.71
CA MET A 147 -28.15 5.59 -6.11
C MET A 147 -28.08 6.23 -7.49
N ASN A 148 -27.02 6.96 -7.81
CA ASN A 148 -26.85 7.55 -9.14
C ASN A 148 -26.82 6.47 -10.25
N VAL A 149 -26.24 5.32 -9.98
CA VAL A 149 -26.28 4.17 -10.93
C VAL A 149 -27.71 3.67 -11.13
N TYR A 150 -28.53 3.61 -10.06
CA TYR A 150 -29.91 3.13 -10.14
C TYR A 150 -30.88 4.17 -10.75
N THR A 151 -30.63 5.46 -10.53
CA THR A 151 -31.50 6.55 -11.04
C THR A 151 -31.09 7.03 -12.43
N GLY A 152 -29.91 6.65 -12.91
CA GLY A 152 -29.40 7.03 -14.22
C GLY A 152 -28.90 8.48 -14.28
N GLU A 153 -28.54 9.05 -13.12
CA GLU A 153 -27.95 10.41 -13.01
C GLU A 153 -26.42 10.38 -13.10
#